data_c830d1e1f45a708214e2fff885ea1731
#
_entry.id   c830d1e1f45a708214e2fff885ea1731
#
_cell.length_a   1.000
_cell.length_b   1.000
_cell.length_c   1.000
_cell.angle_alpha   90.00
_cell.angle_beta   90.00
_cell.angle_gamma   90.00
#
_symmetry.space_group_name_H-M   'P 1'
#
loop_
_entity.id
_entity.type
_entity.pdbx_description
1 polymer ?
#
loop_
_entity_poly.entity_id
_entity_poly.type
_entity_poly.pdbx_seq_one_letter_code
_entity_poly.pdbx_strand_id
1 'polypeptide(L)'
;MLGIAIPAHNEEEHIAAAVAAAMAAGRHAALGGEACEVVVALDACTDATGVLARAAGARTVEVDARNVGVARALAAQALVQAGARWLAFTDADTRVAPDWLADQLALDADAVCGCVGVDDWSCHGLDAERLHAHFLATYNDRDDHRHIHGANLGVSTALYLKVGGFKHLACSEDVDLVQALERSGARIAWSARPRVVTSARRQARAVGGFADALLQALAAPAGVVAAAAA
;
A
#
# COMPACT_ATOMS: atom_id res chain seq x y z
N MET A 1 16.32 12.16 2.35
CA MET A 1 15.16 12.16 1.44
C MET A 1 14.14 11.11 1.87
N LEU A 2 12.90 11.21 1.41
CA LEU A 2 11.82 10.27 1.61
C LEU A 2 11.61 9.44 0.34
N GLY A 3 11.15 8.20 0.46
CA GLY A 3 10.89 7.32 -0.67
C GLY A 3 9.48 6.75 -0.64
N ILE A 4 8.78 6.75 -1.78
CA ILE A 4 7.48 6.11 -1.95
C ILE A 4 7.62 5.00 -2.98
N ALA A 5 7.30 3.77 -2.61
CA ALA A 5 7.41 2.58 -3.43
C ALA A 5 6.03 2.05 -3.83
N ILE A 6 5.84 1.79 -5.12
CA ILE A 6 4.57 1.33 -5.71
C ILE A 6 4.86 0.11 -6.59
N PRO A 7 4.38 -1.10 -6.24
CA PRO A 7 4.39 -2.24 -7.15
C PRO A 7 3.27 -2.08 -8.18
N ALA A 8 3.50 -2.45 -9.44
CA ALA A 8 2.50 -2.36 -10.50
C ALA A 8 2.58 -3.54 -11.47
N HIS A 9 1.43 -4.15 -11.77
CA HIS A 9 1.26 -5.16 -12.82
C HIS A 9 -0.01 -4.86 -13.62
N ASN A 10 0.13 -4.28 -14.83
CA ASN A 10 -0.97 -3.90 -15.71
C ASN A 10 -2.03 -3.03 -15.03
N GLU A 11 -1.63 -1.83 -14.63
CA GLU A 11 -2.44 -0.85 -13.89
C GLU A 11 -2.61 0.47 -14.66
N GLU A 12 -2.69 0.41 -16.01
CA GLU A 12 -2.81 1.62 -16.85
C GLU A 12 -4.02 2.50 -16.49
N GLU A 13 -5.11 1.92 -15.95
CA GLU A 13 -6.29 2.67 -15.56
C GLU A 13 -6.10 3.48 -14.27
N HIS A 14 -5.18 3.08 -13.38
CA HIS A 14 -5.06 3.63 -12.04
C HIS A 14 -3.73 4.33 -11.76
N ILE A 15 -2.64 3.86 -12.37
CA ILE A 15 -1.27 4.25 -12.00
C ILE A 15 -1.02 5.76 -12.05
N ALA A 16 -1.59 6.46 -13.03
CA ALA A 16 -1.39 7.90 -13.15
C ALA A 16 -1.96 8.67 -11.95
N ALA A 17 -3.15 8.29 -11.47
CA ALA A 17 -3.78 8.88 -10.29
C ALA A 17 -3.04 8.52 -8.99
N ALA A 18 -2.59 7.27 -8.85
CA ALA A 18 -1.80 6.81 -7.70
C ALA A 18 -0.48 7.57 -7.59
N VAL A 19 0.27 7.68 -8.69
CA VAL A 19 1.54 8.43 -8.73
C VAL A 19 1.32 9.91 -8.46
N ALA A 20 0.29 10.53 -9.08
CA ALA A 20 -0.01 11.94 -8.84
C ALA A 20 -0.33 12.23 -7.36
N ALA A 21 -1.10 11.35 -6.70
CA ALA A 21 -1.39 11.44 -5.27
C ALA A 21 -0.12 11.29 -4.41
N ALA A 22 0.73 10.30 -4.71
CA ALA A 22 2.00 10.10 -4.04
C ALA A 22 2.95 11.30 -4.20
N MET A 23 3.03 11.88 -5.41
CA MET A 23 3.81 13.09 -5.68
C MET A 23 3.28 14.30 -4.92
N ALA A 24 1.96 14.43 -4.77
CA ALA A 24 1.34 15.50 -3.96
C ALA A 24 1.67 15.32 -2.47
N ALA A 25 1.55 14.12 -1.93
CA ALA A 25 1.92 13.81 -0.55
C ALA A 25 3.40 14.07 -0.28
N GLY A 26 4.30 13.74 -1.22
CA GLY A 26 5.73 14.04 -1.12
C GLY A 26 6.11 15.52 -1.16
N ARG A 27 5.17 16.40 -1.56
CA ARG A 27 5.35 17.87 -1.57
C ARG A 27 4.62 18.57 -0.44
N HIS A 28 4.02 17.84 0.49
CA HIS A 28 3.25 18.43 1.58
C HIS A 28 4.12 19.39 2.40
N ALA A 29 3.56 20.58 2.76
CA ALA A 29 4.32 21.64 3.41
C ALA A 29 4.95 21.22 4.76
N ALA A 30 4.29 20.32 5.50
CA ALA A 30 4.80 19.79 6.77
C ALA A 30 6.10 18.97 6.64
N LEU A 31 6.49 18.57 5.42
CA LEU A 31 7.76 17.89 5.15
C LEU A 31 8.96 18.85 5.06
N GLY A 32 8.72 20.17 5.20
CA GLY A 32 9.79 21.17 5.25
C GLY A 32 10.65 21.24 3.98
N GLY A 33 10.13 20.80 2.83
CA GLY A 33 10.87 20.77 1.57
C GLY A 33 11.84 19.59 1.45
N GLU A 34 11.77 18.60 2.34
CA GLU A 34 12.59 17.39 2.20
C GLU A 34 12.30 16.69 0.86
N ALA A 35 13.35 16.35 0.12
CA ALA A 35 13.21 15.67 -1.16
C ALA A 35 12.47 14.34 -1.02
N CYS A 36 11.52 14.08 -1.91
CA CYS A 36 10.77 12.84 -1.98
C CYS A 36 10.85 12.26 -3.39
N GLU A 37 11.12 10.96 -3.50
CA GLU A 37 11.14 10.22 -4.76
C GLU A 37 10.05 9.15 -4.77
N VAL A 38 9.32 9.04 -5.89
CA VAL A 38 8.35 7.97 -6.14
C VAL A 38 8.97 6.98 -7.12
N VAL A 39 9.05 5.71 -6.72
CA VAL A 39 9.53 4.62 -7.57
C VAL A 39 8.41 3.62 -7.81
N VAL A 40 8.11 3.36 -9.09
CA VAL A 40 7.16 2.33 -9.53
C VAL A 40 7.93 1.12 -10.03
N ALA A 41 7.76 -0.05 -9.41
CA ALA A 41 8.27 -1.31 -9.91
C ALA A 41 7.25 -1.93 -10.88
N LEU A 42 7.63 -1.98 -12.16
CA LEU A 42 6.83 -2.53 -13.25
C LEU A 42 7.09 -4.04 -13.33
N ASP A 43 6.19 -4.83 -12.77
CA ASP A 43 6.33 -6.29 -12.75
C ASP A 43 5.57 -6.92 -13.92
N ALA A 44 6.32 -7.35 -14.94
CA ALA A 44 5.78 -7.99 -16.14
C ALA A 44 4.62 -7.20 -16.80
N CYS A 45 4.71 -5.85 -16.81
CA CYS A 45 3.69 -5.00 -17.42
C CYS A 45 3.75 -5.11 -18.95
N THR A 46 2.56 -5.25 -19.58
CA THR A 46 2.40 -5.34 -21.04
C THR A 46 1.52 -4.25 -21.62
N ASP A 47 0.96 -3.38 -20.75
CA ASP A 47 0.09 -2.25 -21.06
C ASP A 47 0.81 -0.89 -20.95
N ALA A 48 0.09 0.21 -20.92
CA ALA A 48 0.64 1.55 -20.83
C ALA A 48 1.11 1.96 -19.42
N THR A 49 1.07 1.08 -18.40
CA THR A 49 1.40 1.39 -17.00
C THR A 49 2.71 2.16 -16.87
N GLY A 50 3.79 1.66 -17.49
CA GLY A 50 5.11 2.28 -17.38
C GLY A 50 5.21 3.66 -18.02
N VAL A 51 4.52 3.87 -19.15
CA VAL A 51 4.47 5.18 -19.83
C VAL A 51 3.73 6.19 -18.96
N LEU A 52 2.58 5.79 -18.41
CA LEU A 52 1.74 6.65 -17.58
C LEU A 52 2.40 6.98 -16.23
N ALA A 53 3.08 6.00 -15.60
CA ALA A 53 3.82 6.23 -14.36
C ALA A 53 4.93 7.29 -14.55
N ARG A 54 5.71 7.18 -15.63
CA ARG A 54 6.76 8.16 -15.95
C ARG A 54 6.19 9.53 -16.29
N ALA A 55 5.10 9.58 -17.05
CA ALA A 55 4.43 10.83 -17.38
C ALA A 55 3.87 11.54 -16.13
N ALA A 56 3.44 10.79 -15.10
CA ALA A 56 3.01 11.32 -13.82
C ALA A 56 4.16 11.74 -12.88
N GLY A 57 5.43 11.48 -13.25
CA GLY A 57 6.62 11.94 -12.55
C GLY A 57 7.34 10.87 -11.71
N ALA A 58 6.96 9.60 -11.78
CA ALA A 58 7.66 8.53 -11.09
C ALA A 58 8.91 8.06 -11.84
N ARG A 59 9.95 7.66 -11.10
CA ARG A 59 10.99 6.79 -11.63
C ARG A 59 10.44 5.36 -11.73
N THR A 60 10.80 4.63 -12.79
CA THR A 60 10.37 3.25 -12.96
C THR A 60 11.57 2.29 -12.90
N VAL A 61 11.36 1.12 -12.33
CA VAL A 61 12.26 -0.04 -12.40
C VAL A 61 11.47 -1.23 -12.94
N GLU A 62 12.10 -2.08 -13.72
CA GLU A 62 11.42 -3.19 -14.39
C GLU A 62 11.84 -4.52 -13.77
N VAL A 63 10.88 -5.43 -13.63
CA VAL A 63 11.07 -6.81 -13.18
C VAL A 63 10.07 -7.71 -13.90
N ASP A 64 10.42 -8.96 -14.09
CA ASP A 64 9.54 -9.98 -14.68
C ASP A 64 9.45 -11.16 -13.68
N ALA A 65 8.75 -10.95 -12.57
CA ALA A 65 8.63 -11.93 -11.49
C ALA A 65 7.19 -12.38 -11.25
N ARG A 66 6.21 -11.57 -11.63
CA ARG A 66 4.79 -11.75 -11.27
C ARG A 66 4.62 -12.04 -9.78
N ASN A 67 5.30 -11.21 -8.97
CA ASN A 67 5.43 -11.41 -7.54
C ASN A 67 5.50 -10.05 -6.83
N VAL A 68 4.48 -9.71 -6.07
CA VAL A 68 4.35 -8.41 -5.41
C VAL A 68 5.48 -8.15 -4.41
N GLY A 69 5.93 -9.17 -3.68
CA GLY A 69 7.06 -9.06 -2.75
C GLY A 69 8.37 -8.72 -3.45
N VAL A 70 8.62 -9.32 -4.65
CA VAL A 70 9.78 -8.97 -5.48
C VAL A 70 9.68 -7.53 -5.98
N ALA A 71 8.51 -7.13 -6.48
CA ALA A 71 8.29 -5.78 -6.99
C ALA A 71 8.48 -4.72 -5.88
N ARG A 72 7.92 -4.94 -4.69
CA ARG A 72 8.11 -4.04 -3.54
C ARG A 72 9.55 -3.98 -3.08
N ALA A 73 10.24 -5.13 -3.00
CA ALA A 73 11.65 -5.19 -2.64
C ALA A 73 12.52 -4.41 -3.62
N LEU A 74 12.27 -4.53 -4.93
CA LEU A 74 13.02 -3.82 -5.96
C LEU A 74 12.82 -2.31 -5.91
N ALA A 75 11.57 -1.84 -5.76
CA ALA A 75 11.28 -0.42 -5.58
C ALA A 75 11.94 0.14 -4.32
N ALA A 76 11.85 -0.58 -3.20
CA ALA A 76 12.52 -0.20 -1.96
C ALA A 76 14.04 -0.14 -2.11
N GLN A 77 14.65 -1.13 -2.77
CA GLN A 77 16.09 -1.15 -3.04
C GLN A 77 16.54 0.07 -3.83
N ALA A 78 15.78 0.46 -4.86
CA ALA A 78 16.08 1.64 -5.67
C ALA A 78 16.05 2.93 -4.83
N LEU A 79 15.09 3.05 -3.90
CA LEU A 79 14.96 4.17 -2.97
C LEU A 79 16.08 4.18 -1.92
N VAL A 80 16.44 3.02 -1.38
CA VAL A 80 17.59 2.87 -0.46
C VAL A 80 18.88 3.33 -1.12
N GLN A 81 19.12 2.92 -2.36
CA GLN A 81 20.29 3.35 -3.15
C GLN A 81 20.29 4.86 -3.42
N ALA A 82 19.12 5.47 -3.55
CA ALA A 82 18.96 6.92 -3.68
C ALA A 82 19.14 7.67 -2.33
N GLY A 83 19.30 6.97 -1.21
CA GLY A 83 19.52 7.56 0.11
C GLY A 83 18.23 7.91 0.87
N ALA A 84 17.13 7.23 0.59
CA ALA A 84 15.90 7.41 1.36
C ALA A 84 16.11 7.00 2.83
N ARG A 85 15.68 7.85 3.79
CA ARG A 85 15.69 7.54 5.21
C ARG A 85 14.40 6.91 5.71
N TRP A 86 13.31 7.09 4.97
CA TRP A 86 11.98 6.55 5.19
C TRP A 86 11.46 5.95 3.90
N LEU A 87 10.87 4.77 3.99
CA LEU A 87 10.23 4.06 2.91
C LEU A 87 8.73 3.99 3.20
N ALA A 88 7.92 4.57 2.33
CA ALA A 88 6.48 4.49 2.37
C ALA A 88 5.98 3.63 1.21
N PHE A 89 5.03 2.74 1.47
CA PHE A 89 4.50 1.78 0.50
C PHE A 89 3.02 2.03 0.27
N THR A 90 2.63 2.05 -0.99
CA THR A 90 1.23 2.08 -1.42
C THR A 90 1.07 1.25 -2.70
N ASP A 91 -0.17 1.04 -3.16
CA ASP A 91 -0.45 0.23 -4.33
C ASP A 91 -0.78 1.08 -5.56
N ALA A 92 -0.67 0.48 -6.76
CA ALA A 92 -0.87 1.16 -8.04
C ALA A 92 -2.32 1.56 -8.30
N ASP A 93 -3.29 0.96 -7.58
CA ASP A 93 -4.72 1.28 -7.62
C ASP A 93 -5.20 2.05 -6.37
N THR A 94 -4.26 2.61 -5.62
CA THR A 94 -4.51 3.28 -4.35
C THR A 94 -4.08 4.75 -4.44
N ARG A 95 -4.95 5.65 -3.99
CA ARG A 95 -4.67 7.08 -3.86
C ARG A 95 -4.42 7.42 -2.39
N VAL A 96 -3.25 7.95 -2.10
CA VAL A 96 -2.90 8.44 -0.76
C VAL A 96 -3.44 9.85 -0.55
N ALA A 97 -3.79 10.19 0.70
CA ALA A 97 -4.20 11.54 1.06
C ALA A 97 -3.01 12.53 0.95
N PRO A 98 -3.25 13.82 0.72
CA PRO A 98 -2.16 14.80 0.58
C PRO A 98 -1.22 14.89 1.78
N ASP A 99 -1.72 14.64 2.98
CA ASP A 99 -1.01 14.64 4.26
C ASP A 99 -0.44 13.26 4.68
N TRP A 100 -0.72 12.22 3.91
CA TRP A 100 -0.40 10.82 4.20
C TRP A 100 1.06 10.59 4.67
N LEU A 101 2.04 11.12 3.93
CA LEU A 101 3.45 10.94 4.26
C LEU A 101 3.86 11.78 5.47
N ALA A 102 3.30 12.99 5.60
CA ALA A 102 3.51 13.86 6.74
C ALA A 102 2.94 13.23 8.02
N ASP A 103 1.76 12.63 7.94
CA ASP A 103 1.12 11.93 9.05
C ASP A 103 1.93 10.71 9.50
N GLN A 104 2.47 9.91 8.55
CA GLN A 104 3.36 8.81 8.91
C GLN A 104 4.56 9.30 9.74
N LEU A 105 5.22 10.36 9.29
CA LEU A 105 6.41 10.90 9.98
C LEU A 105 6.05 11.56 11.32
N ALA A 106 4.88 12.20 11.43
CA ALA A 106 4.42 12.86 12.66
C ALA A 106 4.11 11.88 13.81
N LEU A 107 3.93 10.58 13.51
CA LEU A 107 3.75 9.54 14.52
C LEU A 107 5.03 9.18 15.26
N ASP A 108 6.19 9.66 14.81
CA ASP A 108 7.52 9.45 15.43
C ASP A 108 7.75 7.98 15.82
N ALA A 109 7.35 7.05 14.95
CA ALA A 109 7.48 5.60 15.11
C ALA A 109 8.55 5.04 14.17
N ASP A 110 9.03 3.82 14.44
CA ASP A 110 9.98 3.12 13.57
C ASP A 110 9.29 2.57 12.32
N ALA A 111 8.01 2.23 12.45
CA ALA A 111 7.13 1.83 11.36
C ALA A 111 5.69 2.30 11.62
N VAL A 112 4.90 2.39 10.57
CA VAL A 112 3.50 2.83 10.61
C VAL A 112 2.66 1.87 9.76
N CYS A 113 1.63 1.27 10.37
CA CYS A 113 0.57 0.55 9.66
C CYS A 113 -0.68 1.42 9.67
N GLY A 114 -1.18 1.77 8.48
CA GLY A 114 -2.37 2.60 8.32
C GLY A 114 -3.60 1.82 7.86
N CYS A 115 -4.76 2.48 7.91
CA CYS A 115 -6.03 1.94 7.42
C CYS A 115 -6.21 2.18 5.92
N VAL A 116 -7.06 1.38 5.29
CA VAL A 116 -7.51 1.59 3.91
C VAL A 116 -8.99 1.95 3.88
N GLY A 117 -9.37 2.85 2.99
CA GLY A 117 -10.75 3.15 2.66
C GLY A 117 -11.08 2.76 1.22
N VAL A 118 -12.36 2.73 0.91
CA VAL A 118 -12.88 2.52 -0.45
C VAL A 118 -13.99 3.55 -0.67
N ASP A 119 -13.92 4.29 -1.77
CA ASP A 119 -14.90 5.33 -2.11
C ASP A 119 -15.83 4.94 -3.27
N ASP A 120 -15.45 3.97 -4.10
CA ASP A 120 -16.26 3.51 -5.22
C ASP A 120 -16.48 1.99 -5.18
N TRP A 121 -17.73 1.60 -4.95
CA TRP A 121 -18.20 0.21 -4.92
C TRP A 121 -18.98 -0.17 -6.18
N SER A 122 -19.13 0.73 -7.15
CA SER A 122 -20.00 0.58 -8.32
C SER A 122 -19.68 -0.65 -9.17
N CYS A 123 -18.42 -1.08 -9.19
CA CYS A 123 -17.98 -2.28 -9.91
C CYS A 123 -18.67 -3.59 -9.43
N HIS A 124 -19.27 -3.56 -8.23
CA HIS A 124 -20.01 -4.70 -7.66
C HIS A 124 -21.51 -4.71 -8.02
N GLY A 125 -22.00 -3.69 -8.76
CA GLY A 125 -23.39 -3.65 -9.23
C GLY A 125 -24.39 -3.76 -8.08
N LEU A 126 -25.30 -4.75 -8.14
CA LEU A 126 -26.33 -4.96 -7.13
C LEU A 126 -25.79 -5.36 -5.74
N ASP A 127 -24.56 -5.84 -5.66
CA ASP A 127 -23.92 -6.22 -4.38
C ASP A 127 -23.17 -5.05 -3.72
N ALA A 128 -23.07 -3.87 -4.36
CA ALA A 128 -22.27 -2.74 -3.89
C ALA A 128 -22.67 -2.28 -2.48
N GLU A 129 -23.95 -2.07 -2.22
CA GLU A 129 -24.45 -1.64 -0.92
C GLU A 129 -24.20 -2.68 0.18
N ARG A 130 -24.37 -3.97 -0.13
CA ARG A 130 -24.15 -5.08 0.80
C ARG A 130 -22.66 -5.17 1.19
N LEU A 131 -21.77 -5.07 0.23
CA LEU A 131 -20.33 -5.09 0.47
C LEU A 131 -19.87 -3.88 1.26
N HIS A 132 -20.35 -2.70 0.90
CA HIS A 132 -20.03 -1.47 1.64
C HIS A 132 -20.50 -1.56 3.10
N ALA A 133 -21.74 -1.99 3.33
CA ALA A 133 -22.25 -2.20 4.69
C ALA A 133 -21.44 -3.25 5.47
N HIS A 134 -21.05 -4.35 4.82
CA HIS A 134 -20.19 -5.37 5.43
C HIS A 134 -18.82 -4.79 5.79
N PHE A 135 -18.19 -4.05 4.87
CA PHE A 135 -16.90 -3.40 5.13
C PHE A 135 -16.98 -2.47 6.33
N LEU A 136 -17.96 -1.57 6.39
CA LEU A 136 -18.15 -0.67 7.52
C LEU A 136 -18.42 -1.38 8.85
N ALA A 137 -19.08 -2.54 8.82
CA ALA A 137 -19.39 -3.33 10.01
C ALA A 137 -18.21 -4.14 10.54
N THR A 138 -17.26 -4.52 9.67
CA THR A 138 -16.18 -5.45 10.03
C THR A 138 -14.80 -4.80 10.07
N TYR A 139 -14.60 -3.69 9.36
CA TYR A 139 -13.32 -3.00 9.27
C TYR A 139 -13.11 -2.04 10.44
N ASN A 140 -12.02 -2.20 11.17
CA ASN A 140 -11.71 -1.38 12.34
C ASN A 140 -10.91 -0.13 11.94
N ASP A 141 -11.62 0.97 11.58
CA ASP A 141 -11.01 2.23 11.13
C ASP A 141 -10.75 3.19 12.31
N ARG A 142 -9.84 2.82 13.20
CA ARG A 142 -9.43 3.62 14.37
C ARG A 142 -7.97 3.31 14.75
N ASP A 143 -7.38 4.14 15.60
CA ASP A 143 -6.05 3.86 16.15
C ASP A 143 -6.05 2.52 16.92
N ASP A 144 -4.88 1.89 16.99
CA ASP A 144 -4.67 0.54 17.55
C ASP A 144 -5.41 -0.59 16.79
N HIS A 145 -5.73 -0.40 15.53
CA HIS A 145 -6.39 -1.40 14.69
C HIS A 145 -5.52 -2.65 14.49
N ARG A 146 -4.86 -3.19 14.08
CA ARG A 146 -4.00 -4.36 13.78
C ARG A 146 -4.10 -4.80 12.31
N HIS A 147 -4.71 -3.99 11.47
CA HIS A 147 -4.68 -4.25 10.04
C HIS A 147 -3.28 -4.04 9.46
N ILE A 148 -2.86 -4.94 8.59
CA ILE A 148 -1.62 -4.83 7.83
C ILE A 148 -2.00 -4.73 6.35
N HIS A 149 -1.59 -3.64 5.71
CA HIS A 149 -1.85 -3.39 4.30
C HIS A 149 -0.59 -2.85 3.64
N GLY A 150 -0.06 -3.57 2.66
CA GLY A 150 1.02 -3.08 1.83
C GLY A 150 0.67 -1.78 1.09
N ALA A 151 -0.63 -1.49 0.95
CA ALA A 151 -1.16 -0.25 0.41
C ALA A 151 -0.99 0.96 1.33
N ASN A 152 -0.73 0.76 2.65
CA ASN A 152 -0.58 1.83 3.64
C ASN A 152 0.41 1.45 4.74
N LEU A 153 1.67 1.39 4.39
CA LEU A 153 2.77 0.99 5.27
C LEU A 153 3.93 1.98 5.17
N GLY A 154 4.52 2.35 6.30
CA GLY A 154 5.74 3.15 6.37
C GLY A 154 6.77 2.51 7.28
N VAL A 155 8.08 2.66 6.99
CA VAL A 155 9.15 2.14 7.82
C VAL A 155 10.44 2.94 7.64
N SER A 156 11.21 3.12 8.71
CA SER A 156 12.56 3.68 8.61
C SER A 156 13.47 2.76 7.80
N THR A 157 14.26 3.32 6.90
CA THR A 157 15.16 2.54 6.03
C THR A 157 16.14 1.71 6.85
N ALA A 158 16.64 2.24 7.96
CA ALA A 158 17.58 1.52 8.84
C ALA A 158 16.95 0.22 9.37
N LEU A 159 15.68 0.28 9.80
CA LEU A 159 14.99 -0.87 10.34
C LEU A 159 14.56 -1.85 9.23
N TYR A 160 14.09 -1.33 8.09
CA TYR A 160 13.78 -2.15 6.91
C TYR A 160 14.98 -3.03 6.52
N LEU A 161 16.18 -2.44 6.45
CA LEU A 161 17.41 -3.17 6.15
C LEU A 161 17.79 -4.16 7.24
N LYS A 162 17.65 -3.76 8.52
CA LYS A 162 17.96 -4.61 9.68
C LYS A 162 17.14 -5.90 9.69
N VAL A 163 15.86 -5.84 9.33
CA VAL A 163 14.98 -7.02 9.32
C VAL A 163 15.03 -7.80 8.00
N GLY A 164 15.78 -7.33 7.02
CA GLY A 164 15.98 -8.00 5.73
C GLY A 164 14.95 -7.64 4.65
N GLY A 165 14.12 -6.63 4.87
CA GLY A 165 13.16 -6.11 3.92
C GLY A 165 12.05 -7.07 3.51
N PHE A 166 11.35 -6.76 2.42
CA PHE A 166 10.32 -7.64 1.87
C PHE A 166 10.90 -8.97 1.39
N LYS A 167 10.25 -10.07 1.76
CA LYS A 167 10.49 -11.39 1.20
C LYS A 167 9.83 -11.51 -0.17
N HIS A 168 10.37 -12.38 -1.01
CA HIS A 168 9.86 -12.64 -2.35
C HIS A 168 8.61 -13.54 -2.31
N LEU A 169 7.61 -13.11 -1.56
CA LEU A 169 6.33 -13.81 -1.42
C LEU A 169 5.32 -13.26 -2.43
N ALA A 170 4.50 -14.12 -2.99
CA ALA A 170 3.45 -13.75 -3.93
C ALA A 170 2.21 -13.15 -3.23
N CYS A 171 2.09 -13.34 -1.91
CA CYS A 171 1.09 -12.73 -1.05
C CYS A 171 1.61 -12.69 0.40
N SER A 172 1.00 -11.83 1.24
CA SER A 172 1.33 -11.67 2.67
C SER A 172 2.79 -11.26 2.93
N GLU A 173 3.46 -10.67 1.97
CA GLU A 173 4.82 -10.13 2.11
C GLU A 173 4.86 -8.95 3.08
N ASP A 174 3.76 -8.19 3.16
CA ASP A 174 3.54 -7.10 4.11
C ASP A 174 3.36 -7.62 5.54
N VAL A 175 2.60 -8.69 5.71
CA VAL A 175 2.44 -9.36 7.01
C VAL A 175 3.78 -9.92 7.50
N ASP A 176 4.55 -10.59 6.63
CA ASP A 176 5.89 -11.10 7.00
C ASP A 176 6.83 -9.98 7.43
N LEU A 177 6.83 -8.86 6.69
CA LEU A 177 7.65 -7.69 7.04
C LEU A 177 7.25 -7.11 8.40
N VAL A 178 5.95 -6.86 8.64
CA VAL A 178 5.47 -6.30 9.90
C VAL A 178 5.77 -7.22 11.08
N GLN A 179 5.58 -8.53 10.93
CA GLN A 179 5.96 -9.51 11.95
C GLN A 179 7.47 -9.53 12.21
N ALA A 180 8.31 -9.34 11.19
CA ALA A 180 9.76 -9.21 11.37
C ALA A 180 10.12 -7.94 12.13
N LEU A 181 9.42 -6.83 11.86
CA LEU A 181 9.55 -5.56 12.61
C LEU A 181 9.15 -5.74 14.08
N GLU A 182 8.01 -6.39 14.37
CA GLU A 182 7.58 -6.69 15.75
C GLU A 182 8.62 -7.56 16.50
N ARG A 183 9.09 -8.63 15.87
CA ARG A 183 10.15 -9.48 16.46
C ARG A 183 11.45 -8.74 16.72
N SER A 184 11.75 -7.68 15.97
CA SER A 184 12.95 -6.85 16.17
C SER A 184 12.82 -5.85 17.33
N GLY A 185 11.64 -5.74 17.95
CA GLY A 185 11.30 -4.77 18.99
C GLY A 185 11.02 -3.36 18.43
N ALA A 186 10.63 -3.24 17.16
CA ALA A 186 10.26 -1.98 16.55
C ALA A 186 9.05 -1.34 17.23
N ARG A 187 9.06 -0.01 17.37
CA ARG A 187 7.90 0.77 17.75
C ARG A 187 7.02 1.00 16.52
N ILE A 188 5.94 0.24 16.41
CA ILE A 188 4.98 0.32 15.30
C ILE A 188 3.77 1.14 15.72
N ALA A 189 3.46 2.20 14.99
CA ALA A 189 2.21 2.95 15.14
C ALA A 189 1.12 2.29 14.28
N TRP A 190 0.04 1.89 14.91
CA TRP A 190 -1.18 1.37 14.28
C TRP A 190 -2.20 2.51 14.27
N SER A 191 -2.20 3.31 13.20
CA SER A 191 -2.93 4.57 13.20
C SER A 191 -3.84 4.73 12.00
N ALA A 192 -5.04 5.25 12.27
CA ALA A 192 -6.00 5.64 11.26
C ALA A 192 -5.73 7.02 10.65
N ARG A 193 -4.69 7.75 11.09
CA ARG A 193 -4.35 9.09 10.56
C ARG A 193 -3.84 9.08 9.14
N PRO A 194 -2.83 8.27 8.76
CA PRO A 194 -2.44 8.15 7.36
C PRO A 194 -3.58 7.52 6.57
N ARG A 195 -4.12 8.25 5.59
CA ARG A 195 -5.29 7.81 4.82
C ARG A 195 -4.93 7.43 3.41
N VAL A 196 -5.51 6.32 2.95
CA VAL A 196 -5.47 5.92 1.54
C VAL A 196 -6.86 5.43 1.11
N VAL A 197 -7.14 5.57 -0.18
CA VAL A 197 -8.36 5.05 -0.81
C VAL A 197 -7.94 4.09 -1.90
N THR A 198 -8.31 2.82 -1.75
CA THR A 198 -8.00 1.75 -2.69
C THR A 198 -9.21 1.36 -3.53
N SER A 199 -8.96 0.63 -4.61
CA SER A 199 -10.00 0.13 -5.52
C SER A 199 -10.74 -1.06 -4.91
N ALA A 200 -12.07 -1.09 -5.03
CA ALA A 200 -12.90 -2.25 -4.70
C ALA A 200 -13.00 -3.25 -5.86
N ARG A 201 -12.08 -3.25 -6.82
CA ARG A 201 -12.13 -4.11 -7.99
C ARG A 201 -12.43 -5.58 -7.66
N ARG A 202 -13.11 -6.26 -8.59
CA ARG A 202 -13.55 -7.66 -8.42
C ARG A 202 -12.45 -8.70 -8.69
N GLN A 203 -11.37 -8.30 -9.37
CA GLN A 203 -10.27 -9.21 -9.71
C GLN A 203 -9.00 -8.77 -8.98
N ALA A 204 -8.53 -9.61 -8.07
CA ALA A 204 -7.24 -9.40 -7.42
C ALA A 204 -6.10 -9.51 -8.45
N ARG A 205 -5.09 -8.64 -8.35
CA ARG A 205 -3.82 -8.79 -9.10
C ARG A 205 -2.86 -9.72 -8.34
N ALA A 206 -2.98 -9.76 -7.02
CA ALA A 206 -2.27 -10.71 -6.16
C ALA A 206 -3.27 -11.67 -5.52
N VAL A 207 -2.98 -12.96 -5.53
CA VAL A 207 -3.82 -13.99 -4.88
C VAL A 207 -3.85 -13.74 -3.37
N GLY A 208 -5.05 -13.77 -2.76
CA GLY A 208 -5.24 -13.50 -1.33
C GLY A 208 -5.26 -12.02 -0.95
N GLY A 209 -5.31 -11.10 -1.94
CA GLY A 209 -5.41 -9.66 -1.71
C GLY A 209 -6.81 -9.18 -1.30
N PHE A 210 -6.96 -7.86 -1.17
CA PHE A 210 -8.19 -7.21 -0.71
C PHE A 210 -9.43 -7.59 -1.54
N ALA A 211 -9.31 -7.69 -2.88
CA ALA A 211 -10.41 -8.12 -3.73
C ALA A 211 -10.90 -9.54 -3.42
N ASP A 212 -9.98 -10.47 -3.10
CA ASP A 212 -10.35 -11.83 -2.72
C ASP A 212 -11.09 -11.85 -1.38
N ALA A 213 -10.70 -11.01 -0.42
CA ALA A 213 -11.40 -10.85 0.86
C ALA A 213 -12.83 -10.34 0.67
N LEU A 214 -13.04 -9.39 -0.25
CA LEU A 214 -14.39 -8.90 -0.61
C LEU A 214 -15.26 -10.00 -1.24
N LEU A 215 -14.70 -10.82 -2.14
CA LEU A 215 -15.42 -11.93 -2.75
C LEU A 215 -15.79 -13.02 -1.74
N GLN A 216 -14.92 -13.31 -0.78
CA GLN A 216 -15.21 -14.22 0.32
C GLN A 216 -16.37 -13.71 1.20
N ALA A 217 -16.41 -12.40 1.46
CA ALA A 217 -17.53 -11.78 2.18
C ALA A 217 -18.87 -11.92 1.43
N LEU A 218 -18.86 -11.91 0.09
CA LEU A 218 -20.05 -12.19 -0.73
C LEU A 218 -20.52 -13.63 -0.65
N ALA A 219 -19.57 -14.57 -0.57
CA ALA A 219 -19.88 -16.01 -0.54
C ALA A 219 -20.36 -16.47 0.86
N ALA A 220 -20.09 -15.72 1.92
CA ALA A 220 -20.55 -16.04 3.27
C ALA A 220 -22.06 -15.88 3.39
N PRO A 221 -22.81 -16.84 3.99
CA PRO A 221 -24.24 -16.69 4.24
C PRO A 221 -24.49 -15.49 5.15
N ALA A 222 -25.55 -14.72 4.86
CA ALA A 222 -25.96 -13.57 5.65
C ALA A 222 -26.18 -13.99 7.12
N GLY A 223 -25.31 -13.56 8.03
CA GLY A 223 -25.39 -13.86 9.47
C GLY A 223 -24.13 -14.43 10.12
N VAL A 224 -23.09 -14.79 9.36
CA VAL A 224 -21.80 -15.19 9.93
C VAL A 224 -20.81 -14.03 9.80
N VAL A 225 -20.61 -13.29 10.87
CA VAL A 225 -19.49 -12.34 10.96
C VAL A 225 -18.23 -13.18 11.12
N ALA A 226 -17.55 -13.47 10.01
CA ALA A 226 -16.21 -14.03 10.06
C ALA A 226 -15.30 -12.96 10.66
N ALA A 227 -14.68 -13.25 11.81
CA ALA A 227 -13.63 -12.41 12.35
C ALA A 227 -12.53 -12.32 11.26
N ALA A 228 -12.25 -11.09 10.80
CA ALA A 228 -11.16 -10.85 9.87
C ALA A 228 -9.88 -11.40 10.50
N ALA A 229 -9.23 -12.31 9.79
CA ALA A 229 -7.92 -12.82 10.18
C ALA A 229 -6.95 -11.63 10.28
N ALA A 230 -6.37 -11.48 11.46
CA ALA A 230 -5.31 -10.54 11.78
C ALA A 230 -4.03 -10.88 11.01
#